data_e283627b9e66b35c2d41ee7025541404
#
_entry.id   e283627b9e66b35c2d41ee7025541404
#
_cell.length_a   1.000
_cell.length_b   1.000
_cell.length_c   1.000
_cell.angle_alpha   90.00
_cell.angle_beta   90.00
_cell.angle_gamma   90.00
#
_symmetry.space_group_name_H-M   'P 1'
#
loop_
_entity.id
_entity.type
_entity.pdbx_description
1 polymer ?
#
loop_
_entity_poly.entity_id
_entity_poly.type
_entity_poly.pdbx_seq_one_letter_code
_entity_poly.pdbx_strand_id
1 'polypeptide(L)'
;MRYIIIGAGAIGATIGGRLAEAGAEVVLVARGAHAEALKADGLRLTTADGTRVHRIPVAEGPAELGELRPDDVLLLTVKTQDAIAALDAWGDAEVAGGGTAAQRLPVLCAQNGVESERLALRRFARVYGVCVWLPATFLEPGVVSALCAPLTGILHLGLAAGGADARAGRIAADLEKSGFEAPVVEDVMRWKYAKLLGNLGNAVQATTGPEPHPAKAALLLRAQREGRAALVAAGIAHASDEEQAAARDGKVEQPPGVRGGSSWQSLHRGTGSIEADYLNGEISLLGRLHGVPTPVNDTLRHAANIFAREGLPPGAMSVEDLTALADEASARV
;
A
#
# COMPACT_ATOMS: atom_id res chain seq x y z
N MET A 1 14.02 17.22 -7.58
CA MET A 1 12.57 17.03 -7.34
C MET A 1 12.35 17.08 -5.83
N ARG A 2 11.24 17.66 -5.38
CA ARG A 2 10.80 17.56 -3.98
C ARG A 2 9.68 16.51 -3.91
N TYR A 3 9.77 15.62 -2.93
CA TYR A 3 8.78 14.55 -2.72
C TYR A 3 7.84 14.94 -1.57
N ILE A 4 6.55 14.95 -1.85
CA ILE A 4 5.48 15.20 -0.85
C ILE A 4 4.82 13.85 -0.57
N ILE A 5 5.08 13.32 0.62
CA ILE A 5 4.63 12.00 1.05
C ILE A 5 3.25 12.14 1.71
N ILE A 6 2.19 11.92 0.96
CA ILE A 6 0.81 12.07 1.43
C ILE A 6 0.41 10.80 2.20
N GLY A 7 0.60 10.85 3.53
CA GLY A 7 0.39 9.73 4.45
C GLY A 7 1.71 9.13 4.96
N ALA A 8 2.34 9.75 5.95
CA ALA A 8 3.60 9.31 6.54
C ALA A 8 3.46 8.06 7.44
N GLY A 9 2.63 7.06 7.05
CA GLY A 9 2.53 5.76 7.71
C GLY A 9 3.75 4.86 7.42
N ALA A 10 3.61 3.54 7.63
CA ALA A 10 4.72 2.60 7.46
C ALA A 10 5.44 2.76 6.11
N ILE A 11 4.69 2.75 5.01
CA ILE A 11 5.24 2.84 3.64
C ILE A 11 5.77 4.24 3.36
N GLY A 12 4.94 5.27 3.57
CA GLY A 12 5.30 6.65 3.25
C GLY A 12 6.48 7.17 4.06
N ALA A 13 6.51 6.93 5.37
CA ALA A 13 7.61 7.34 6.22
C ALA A 13 8.93 6.59 5.89
N THR A 14 8.84 5.29 5.51
CA THR A 14 10.04 4.57 5.07
C THR A 14 10.59 5.15 3.77
N ILE A 15 9.74 5.34 2.76
CA ILE A 15 10.17 5.91 1.47
C ILE A 15 10.69 7.33 1.68
N GLY A 16 9.97 8.17 2.43
CA GLY A 16 10.38 9.54 2.70
C GLY A 16 11.68 9.65 3.49
N GLY A 17 11.86 8.81 4.52
CA GLY A 17 13.09 8.75 5.30
C GLY A 17 14.30 8.34 4.47
N ARG A 18 14.17 7.29 3.66
CA ARG A 18 15.25 6.83 2.78
C ARG A 18 15.59 7.84 1.67
N LEU A 19 14.59 8.49 1.09
CA LEU A 19 14.81 9.59 0.13
C LEU A 19 15.56 10.74 0.78
N ALA A 20 15.19 11.14 2.00
CA ALA A 20 15.89 12.19 2.74
C ALA A 20 17.35 11.80 3.09
N GLU A 21 17.61 10.53 3.45
CA GLU A 21 18.97 10.00 3.65
C GLU A 21 19.83 10.13 2.38
N ALA A 22 19.24 9.93 1.21
CA ALA A 22 19.91 10.06 -0.08
C ALA A 22 20.03 11.52 -0.55
N GLY A 23 19.60 12.50 0.26
CA GLY A 23 19.70 13.93 -0.02
C GLY A 23 18.57 14.51 -0.87
N ALA A 24 17.47 13.78 -1.06
CA ALA A 24 16.29 14.32 -1.71
C ALA A 24 15.55 15.29 -0.76
N GLU A 25 14.92 16.31 -1.33
CA GLU A 25 14.01 17.20 -0.58
C GLU A 25 12.68 16.48 -0.36
N VAL A 26 12.28 16.32 0.90
CA VAL A 26 11.08 15.57 1.30
C VAL A 26 10.23 16.39 2.25
N VAL A 27 8.91 16.28 2.11
CA VAL A 27 7.92 16.72 3.11
C VAL A 27 7.05 15.52 3.47
N LEU A 28 6.92 15.25 4.76
CA LEU A 28 5.99 14.23 5.27
C LEU A 28 4.64 14.86 5.54
N VAL A 29 3.57 14.22 5.08
CA VAL A 29 2.20 14.64 5.42
C VAL A 29 1.61 13.64 6.40
N ALA A 30 1.28 14.11 7.59
CA ALA A 30 0.72 13.32 8.69
C ALA A 30 -0.31 14.16 9.46
N ARG A 31 -1.12 13.52 10.32
CA ARG A 31 -2.14 14.18 11.14
C ARG A 31 -2.11 13.67 12.58
N GLY A 32 -2.66 14.48 13.51
CA GLY A 32 -2.84 14.13 14.91
C GLY A 32 -1.53 13.73 15.60
N ALA A 33 -1.58 12.81 16.55
CA ALA A 33 -0.45 12.43 17.38
C ALA A 33 0.81 12.01 16.57
N HIS A 34 0.62 11.46 15.34
CA HIS A 34 1.75 11.12 14.50
C HIS A 34 2.44 12.39 13.94
N ALA A 35 1.67 13.38 13.50
CA ALA A 35 2.23 14.65 13.04
C ALA A 35 2.94 15.39 14.19
N GLU A 36 2.35 15.39 15.38
CA GLU A 36 2.94 15.98 16.58
C GLU A 36 4.29 15.33 16.93
N ALA A 37 4.35 14.00 16.97
CA ALA A 37 5.60 13.27 17.24
C ALA A 37 6.67 13.53 16.16
N LEU A 38 6.29 13.55 14.88
CA LEU A 38 7.21 13.84 13.79
C LEU A 38 7.76 15.28 13.85
N LYS A 39 6.92 16.27 14.22
CA LYS A 39 7.32 17.68 14.39
C LYS A 39 8.26 17.86 15.59
N ALA A 40 7.96 17.18 16.71
CA ALA A 40 8.72 17.30 17.95
C ALA A 40 10.07 16.56 17.91
N ASP A 41 10.01 15.27 17.59
CA ASP A 41 11.14 14.34 17.74
C ASP A 41 11.80 13.94 16.41
N GLY A 42 11.11 14.18 15.27
CA GLY A 42 11.48 13.68 13.95
C GLY A 42 11.02 12.24 13.74
N LEU A 43 11.25 11.73 12.53
CA LEU A 43 10.97 10.35 12.17
C LEU A 43 12.09 9.44 12.69
N ARG A 44 11.77 8.56 13.62
CA ARG A 44 12.65 7.46 14.03
C ARG A 44 12.45 6.28 13.08
N LEU A 45 13.38 6.12 12.15
CA LEU A 45 13.36 5.03 11.16
C LEU A 45 14.43 3.99 11.51
N THR A 46 13.98 2.75 11.70
CA THR A 46 14.86 1.59 11.85
C THR A 46 14.87 0.78 10.56
N THR A 47 16.05 0.58 9.99
CA THR A 47 16.28 -0.26 8.82
C THR A 47 17.27 -1.37 9.18
N ALA A 48 17.63 -2.22 8.22
CA ALA A 48 18.70 -3.20 8.41
C ALA A 48 20.07 -2.54 8.75
N ASP A 49 20.26 -1.27 8.33
CA ASP A 49 21.48 -0.47 8.59
C ASP A 49 21.50 0.14 10.00
N GLY A 50 20.44 0.00 10.78
CA GLY A 50 20.29 0.55 12.12
C GLY A 50 19.17 1.59 12.25
N THR A 51 19.10 2.25 13.40
CA THR A 51 18.08 3.27 13.71
C THR A 51 18.66 4.67 13.54
N ARG A 52 17.92 5.51 12.83
CA ARG A 52 18.25 6.94 12.65
C ARG A 52 17.03 7.81 12.92
N VAL A 53 17.27 9.06 13.32
CA VAL A 53 16.24 10.08 13.47
C VAL A 53 16.38 11.11 12.37
N HIS A 54 15.32 11.26 11.58
CA HIS A 54 15.26 12.19 10.45
C HIS A 54 14.37 13.38 10.79
N ARG A 55 14.93 14.60 10.76
CA ARG A 55 14.18 15.84 10.93
C ARG A 55 13.73 16.33 9.56
N ILE A 56 12.66 15.72 9.06
CA ILE A 56 12.04 16.04 7.77
C ILE A 56 10.91 17.05 8.03
N PRO A 57 10.72 18.08 7.20
CA PRO A 57 9.54 18.97 7.29
C PRO A 57 8.24 18.16 7.28
N VAL A 58 7.30 18.58 8.17
CA VAL A 58 6.00 17.91 8.33
C VAL A 58 4.89 18.91 8.07
N ALA A 59 3.92 18.54 7.26
CA ALA A 59 2.69 19.28 7.01
C ALA A 59 1.46 18.41 7.31
N GLU A 60 0.32 19.03 7.63
CA GLU A 60 -0.96 18.31 7.83
C GLU A 60 -1.85 18.37 6.58
N GLY A 61 -1.53 19.27 5.64
CA GLY A 61 -2.24 19.42 4.39
C GLY A 61 -1.55 20.40 3.44
N PRO A 62 -2.09 20.57 2.22
CA PRO A 62 -1.47 21.46 1.21
C PRO A 62 -1.39 22.92 1.65
N ALA A 63 -2.33 23.42 2.45
CA ALA A 63 -2.37 24.79 2.90
C ALA A 63 -1.12 25.22 3.71
N GLU A 64 -0.44 24.27 4.40
CA GLU A 64 0.78 24.56 5.14
C GLU A 64 2.02 24.68 4.24
N LEU A 65 1.95 24.21 2.99
CA LEU A 65 3.06 24.31 2.04
C LEU A 65 3.00 25.56 1.15
N GLY A 66 1.86 26.26 1.11
CA GLY A 66 1.62 27.33 0.15
C GLY A 66 1.57 26.79 -1.28
N GLU A 67 2.08 27.55 -2.25
CA GLU A 67 2.18 27.08 -3.63
C GLU A 67 3.12 25.89 -3.77
N LEU A 68 2.65 24.86 -4.50
CA LEU A 68 3.47 23.71 -4.88
C LEU A 68 4.44 24.09 -6.01
N ARG A 69 5.54 23.38 -6.11
CA ARG A 69 6.55 23.62 -7.14
C ARG A 69 6.25 22.81 -8.39
N PRO A 70 6.62 23.29 -9.59
CA PRO A 70 6.41 22.55 -10.85
C PRO A 70 7.15 21.19 -10.93
N ASP A 71 8.15 20.98 -10.07
CA ASP A 71 8.95 19.77 -9.98
C ASP A 71 8.61 18.90 -8.77
N ASP A 72 7.54 19.23 -8.04
CA ASP A 72 7.03 18.38 -6.96
C ASP A 72 6.49 17.05 -7.49
N VAL A 73 6.68 16.03 -6.66
CA VAL A 73 6.17 14.67 -6.87
C VAL A 73 5.28 14.31 -5.67
N LEU A 74 4.00 14.04 -5.93
CA LEU A 74 3.07 13.61 -4.90
C LEU A 74 3.10 12.10 -4.76
N LEU A 75 3.47 11.58 -3.60
CA LEU A 75 3.46 10.15 -3.30
C LEU A 75 2.30 9.83 -2.36
N LEU A 76 1.25 9.20 -2.90
CA LEU A 76 0.04 8.83 -2.17
C LEU A 76 0.25 7.49 -1.45
N THR A 77 0.30 7.53 -0.13
CA THR A 77 0.55 6.37 0.75
C THR A 77 -0.44 6.28 1.92
N VAL A 78 -1.50 7.10 1.90
CA VAL A 78 -2.64 6.91 2.81
C VAL A 78 -3.33 5.58 2.53
N LYS A 79 -4.15 5.10 3.46
CA LYS A 79 -5.00 3.93 3.20
C LYS A 79 -5.99 4.22 2.07
N THR A 80 -6.40 3.17 1.35
CA THR A 80 -7.25 3.32 0.16
C THR A 80 -8.58 4.02 0.47
N GLN A 81 -9.17 3.78 1.65
CA GLN A 81 -10.39 4.45 2.10
C GLN A 81 -10.22 5.97 2.28
N ASP A 82 -8.99 6.44 2.50
CA ASP A 82 -8.67 7.86 2.68
C ASP A 82 -8.21 8.54 1.38
N ALA A 83 -8.08 7.76 0.30
CA ALA A 83 -7.49 8.24 -0.96
C ALA A 83 -8.32 9.35 -1.61
N ILE A 84 -9.66 9.26 -1.59
CA ILE A 84 -10.54 10.27 -2.22
C ILE A 84 -10.29 11.63 -1.57
N ALA A 85 -10.39 11.72 -0.24
CA ALA A 85 -10.21 12.97 0.48
C ALA A 85 -8.79 13.55 0.28
N ALA A 86 -7.78 12.70 0.23
CA ALA A 86 -6.41 13.13 -0.04
C ALA A 86 -6.25 13.65 -1.48
N LEU A 87 -6.76 12.92 -2.48
CA LEU A 87 -6.69 13.33 -3.88
C LEU A 87 -7.45 14.65 -4.15
N ASP A 88 -8.61 14.84 -3.53
CA ASP A 88 -9.38 16.07 -3.66
C ASP A 88 -8.62 17.25 -3.02
N ALA A 89 -8.12 17.09 -1.78
CA ALA A 89 -7.40 18.15 -1.10
C ALA A 89 -6.10 18.58 -1.80
N TRP A 90 -5.34 17.62 -2.34
CA TRP A 90 -4.07 17.90 -3.00
C TRP A 90 -4.24 18.25 -4.48
N GLY A 91 -5.30 17.75 -5.12
CA GLY A 91 -5.57 18.01 -6.53
C GLY A 91 -5.82 19.48 -6.84
N ASP A 92 -6.52 20.18 -5.95
CA ASP A 92 -6.87 21.60 -6.08
C ASP A 92 -5.75 22.55 -5.63
N ALA A 93 -4.66 22.04 -5.02
CA ALA A 93 -3.55 22.86 -4.58
C ALA A 93 -2.88 23.59 -5.75
N GLU A 94 -2.64 24.90 -5.56
CA GLU A 94 -2.03 25.74 -6.58
C GLU A 94 -0.56 25.40 -6.80
N VAL A 95 -0.13 25.49 -8.07
CA VAL A 95 1.26 25.27 -8.48
C VAL A 95 1.87 26.56 -9.01
N ALA A 96 3.05 26.88 -8.53
CA ALA A 96 3.80 28.06 -8.96
C ALA A 96 3.89 28.17 -10.49
N GLY A 97 3.53 29.33 -11.01
CA GLY A 97 3.37 29.56 -12.44
C GLY A 97 2.01 29.17 -13.01
N GLY A 98 1.00 28.96 -12.14
CA GLY A 98 -0.42 28.77 -12.47
C GLY A 98 -0.84 27.31 -12.66
N GLY A 99 -2.13 27.05 -12.54
CA GLY A 99 -2.76 25.74 -12.58
C GLY A 99 -2.69 24.97 -11.28
N THR A 100 -3.34 23.82 -11.22
CA THR A 100 -3.43 22.98 -10.02
C THR A 100 -2.51 21.78 -10.08
N ALA A 101 -2.28 21.15 -8.92
CA ALA A 101 -1.50 19.90 -8.84
C ALA A 101 -2.11 18.80 -9.71
N ALA A 102 -3.42 18.67 -9.76
CA ALA A 102 -4.12 17.70 -10.60
C ALA A 102 -3.80 17.85 -12.09
N GLN A 103 -3.60 19.09 -12.54
CA GLN A 103 -3.27 19.40 -13.95
C GLN A 103 -1.78 19.21 -14.26
N ARG A 104 -0.88 19.49 -13.30
CA ARG A 104 0.54 19.69 -13.57
C ARG A 104 1.50 18.70 -12.93
N LEU A 105 1.15 18.18 -11.76
CA LEU A 105 2.06 17.33 -10.99
C LEU A 105 1.78 15.85 -11.20
N PRO A 106 2.79 14.98 -11.07
CA PRO A 106 2.60 13.55 -11.01
C PRO A 106 2.06 13.15 -9.63
N VAL A 107 1.09 12.23 -9.61
CA VAL A 107 0.72 11.50 -8.40
C VAL A 107 1.10 10.04 -8.54
N LEU A 108 1.82 9.50 -7.57
CA LEU A 108 2.25 8.12 -7.48
C LEU A 108 1.39 7.39 -6.45
N CYS A 109 0.62 6.41 -6.87
CA CYS A 109 -0.22 5.58 -5.99
C CYS A 109 0.60 4.40 -5.46
N ALA A 110 1.10 4.52 -4.21
CA ALA A 110 1.92 3.49 -3.57
C ALA A 110 1.14 2.68 -2.51
N GLN A 111 -0.17 2.60 -2.66
CA GLN A 111 -1.04 1.78 -1.81
C GLN A 111 -1.08 0.33 -2.30
N ASN A 112 -1.48 -0.56 -1.39
CA ASN A 112 -1.93 -1.91 -1.74
C ASN A 112 -3.26 -1.83 -2.52
N GLY A 113 -3.59 -2.92 -3.22
CA GLY A 113 -4.77 -2.95 -4.08
C GLY A 113 -4.57 -2.19 -5.38
N VAL A 114 -5.67 -1.90 -6.08
CA VAL A 114 -5.69 -1.39 -7.44
C VAL A 114 -6.70 -0.24 -7.64
N GLU A 115 -7.42 0.15 -6.60
CA GLU A 115 -8.48 1.17 -6.71
C GLU A 115 -7.91 2.59 -6.68
N SER A 116 -6.82 2.83 -5.97
CA SER A 116 -6.26 4.17 -5.83
C SER A 116 -5.86 4.79 -7.16
N GLU A 117 -5.36 4.01 -8.10
CA GLU A 117 -5.05 4.46 -9.47
C GLU A 117 -6.30 4.88 -10.23
N ARG A 118 -7.40 4.13 -10.12
CA ARG A 118 -8.69 4.47 -10.75
C ARG A 118 -9.27 5.77 -10.18
N LEU A 119 -9.15 5.97 -8.86
CA LEU A 119 -9.56 7.21 -8.18
C LEU A 119 -8.71 8.39 -8.62
N ALA A 120 -7.39 8.20 -8.70
CA ALA A 120 -6.45 9.22 -9.11
C ALA A 120 -6.62 9.60 -10.60
N LEU A 121 -6.83 8.64 -11.51
CA LEU A 121 -7.06 8.86 -12.94
C LEU A 121 -8.31 9.70 -13.23
N ARG A 122 -9.29 9.74 -12.33
CA ARG A 122 -10.45 10.63 -12.47
C ARG A 122 -10.13 12.10 -12.16
N ARG A 123 -9.00 12.37 -11.52
CA ARG A 123 -8.64 13.68 -10.96
C ARG A 123 -7.35 14.25 -11.52
N PHE A 124 -6.33 13.42 -11.68
CA PHE A 124 -4.98 13.83 -12.06
C PHE A 124 -4.66 13.48 -13.50
N ALA A 125 -4.02 14.41 -14.20
CA ALA A 125 -3.57 14.21 -15.58
C ALA A 125 -2.41 13.22 -15.72
N ARG A 126 -1.63 13.02 -14.64
CA ARG A 126 -0.46 12.11 -14.61
C ARG A 126 -0.47 11.24 -13.39
N VAL A 127 -0.84 9.98 -13.58
CA VAL A 127 -0.95 8.98 -12.50
C VAL A 127 0.02 7.85 -12.76
N TYR A 128 0.83 7.55 -11.76
CA TYR A 128 1.72 6.40 -11.75
C TYR A 128 1.24 5.39 -10.72
N GLY A 129 1.26 4.13 -11.08
CA GLY A 129 1.13 3.03 -10.12
C GLY A 129 2.50 2.70 -9.54
N VAL A 130 2.52 2.30 -8.29
CA VAL A 130 3.70 1.73 -7.63
C VAL A 130 3.32 0.40 -6.99
N CYS A 131 3.87 -0.71 -7.48
CA CYS A 131 3.73 -2.00 -6.80
C CYS A 131 4.80 -2.10 -5.71
N VAL A 132 4.37 -2.06 -4.46
CA VAL A 132 5.22 -1.86 -3.28
C VAL A 132 5.52 -3.18 -2.57
N TRP A 133 6.72 -3.72 -2.73
CA TRP A 133 7.27 -4.80 -1.92
C TRP A 133 8.18 -4.20 -0.85
N LEU A 134 7.59 -3.71 0.21
CA LEU A 134 8.24 -3.00 1.31
C LEU A 134 7.57 -3.41 2.63
N PRO A 135 7.97 -4.53 3.24
CA PRO A 135 7.54 -4.89 4.57
C PRO A 135 8.00 -3.83 5.59
N ALA A 136 7.05 -3.11 6.16
CA ALA A 136 7.33 -2.05 7.14
C ALA A 136 6.30 -2.08 8.27
N THR A 137 6.70 -1.63 9.45
CA THR A 137 5.89 -1.60 10.65
C THR A 137 5.76 -0.19 11.19
N PHE A 138 4.53 0.20 11.50
CA PHE A 138 4.17 1.46 12.14
C PHE A 138 3.12 1.18 13.22
N LEU A 139 3.53 1.18 14.48
CA LEU A 139 2.66 0.91 15.65
C LEU A 139 2.57 2.11 16.58
N GLU A 140 3.62 2.93 16.67
CA GLU A 140 3.71 4.07 17.56
C GLU A 140 3.96 5.36 16.78
N PRO A 141 3.36 6.51 17.18
CA PRO A 141 3.61 7.80 16.56
C PRO A 141 5.11 8.13 16.46
N GLY A 142 5.57 8.60 15.31
CA GLY A 142 6.97 8.96 15.06
C GLY A 142 7.93 7.80 14.82
N VAL A 143 7.51 6.52 14.99
CA VAL A 143 8.39 5.36 14.93
C VAL A 143 7.99 4.41 13.81
N VAL A 144 8.91 4.14 12.89
CA VAL A 144 8.71 3.21 11.76
C VAL A 144 9.92 2.27 11.64
N SER A 145 9.67 1.02 11.29
CA SER A 145 10.73 0.06 10.98
C SER A 145 10.49 -0.65 9.65
N ALA A 146 11.57 -0.83 8.87
CA ALA A 146 11.61 -1.52 7.60
C ALA A 146 12.92 -2.32 7.53
N LEU A 147 12.88 -3.57 7.99
CA LEU A 147 14.06 -4.36 8.32
C LEU A 147 14.54 -5.28 7.19
N CYS A 148 13.99 -5.16 5.98
CA CYS A 148 14.45 -5.95 4.86
C CYS A 148 15.89 -5.62 4.44
N ALA A 149 16.61 -6.65 4.03
CA ALA A 149 17.96 -6.59 3.49
C ALA A 149 18.11 -7.55 2.30
N PRO A 150 19.05 -7.33 1.37
CA PRO A 150 19.95 -6.17 1.24
C PRO A 150 19.26 -4.87 0.81
N LEU A 151 18.04 -4.93 0.25
CA LEU A 151 17.27 -3.77 -0.14
C LEU A 151 16.18 -3.46 0.89
N THR A 152 15.89 -2.17 1.09
CA THR A 152 14.76 -1.74 1.92
C THR A 152 13.43 -2.20 1.33
N GLY A 153 13.32 -2.25 -0.01
CA GLY A 153 12.12 -2.69 -0.71
C GLY A 153 12.30 -2.67 -2.23
N ILE A 154 11.27 -3.17 -2.94
CA ILE A 154 11.17 -3.14 -4.40
C ILE A 154 9.90 -2.37 -4.77
N LEU A 155 10.03 -1.39 -5.67
CA LEU A 155 8.99 -0.44 -6.07
C LEU A 155 8.84 -0.44 -7.59
N HIS A 156 8.09 -1.39 -8.18
CA HIS A 156 7.82 -1.37 -9.63
C HIS A 156 7.00 -0.12 -9.96
N LEU A 157 7.48 0.70 -10.86
CA LEU A 157 6.90 1.99 -11.20
C LEU A 157 6.53 2.06 -12.69
N GLY A 158 5.37 2.61 -13.01
CA GLY A 158 4.93 2.84 -14.38
C GLY A 158 3.68 3.72 -14.44
N LEU A 159 3.30 4.16 -15.63
CA LEU A 159 2.03 4.88 -15.80
C LEU A 159 0.85 3.95 -15.50
N ALA A 160 -0.11 4.41 -14.72
CA ALA A 160 -1.29 3.62 -14.36
C ALA A 160 -2.17 3.27 -15.58
N ALA A 161 -2.11 4.08 -16.64
CA ALA A 161 -2.78 3.84 -17.92
C ALA A 161 -1.94 2.97 -18.88
N GLY A 162 -0.76 2.50 -18.45
CA GLY A 162 0.20 1.77 -19.27
C GLY A 162 1.29 2.67 -19.86
N GLY A 163 2.46 2.09 -20.07
CA GLY A 163 3.65 2.76 -20.56
C GLY A 163 4.56 3.32 -19.47
N ALA A 164 5.65 3.91 -19.95
CA ALA A 164 6.67 4.56 -19.12
C ALA A 164 7.10 5.88 -19.77
N ASP A 165 7.59 6.83 -18.97
CA ASP A 165 8.11 8.09 -19.44
C ASP A 165 9.44 8.47 -18.75
N ALA A 166 10.08 9.53 -19.26
CA ALA A 166 11.34 10.00 -18.70
C ALA A 166 11.24 10.44 -17.22
N ARG A 167 10.04 10.83 -16.75
CA ARG A 167 9.82 11.20 -15.36
C ARG A 167 9.84 9.97 -14.45
N ALA A 168 9.20 8.88 -14.87
CA ALA A 168 9.30 7.59 -14.18
C ALA A 168 10.76 7.17 -13.99
N GLY A 169 11.59 7.28 -15.04
CA GLY A 169 13.02 6.99 -14.96
C GLY A 169 13.78 7.86 -13.96
N ARG A 170 13.48 9.16 -13.87
CA ARG A 170 14.11 10.04 -12.87
C ARG A 170 13.68 9.71 -11.44
N ILE A 171 12.39 9.41 -11.23
CA ILE A 171 11.88 8.99 -9.92
C ILE A 171 12.50 7.66 -9.51
N ALA A 172 12.58 6.70 -10.43
CA ALA A 172 13.23 5.41 -10.19
C ALA A 172 14.69 5.59 -9.76
N ALA A 173 15.45 6.44 -10.45
CA ALA A 173 16.85 6.72 -10.10
C ALA A 173 17.01 7.34 -8.69
N ASP A 174 16.07 8.19 -8.24
CA ASP A 174 16.10 8.72 -6.88
C ASP A 174 15.76 7.64 -5.84
N LEU A 175 14.82 6.75 -6.14
CA LEU A 175 14.46 5.61 -5.27
C LEU A 175 15.61 4.60 -5.18
N GLU A 176 16.31 4.31 -6.29
CA GLU A 176 17.47 3.40 -6.30
C GLU A 176 18.62 3.92 -5.44
N LYS A 177 18.93 5.22 -5.53
CA LYS A 177 19.91 5.86 -4.63
C LYS A 177 19.51 5.78 -3.15
N SER A 178 18.22 5.59 -2.89
CA SER A 178 17.63 5.55 -1.55
C SER A 178 17.53 4.12 -0.98
N GLY A 179 18.18 3.12 -1.61
CA GLY A 179 18.23 1.74 -1.13
C GLY A 179 16.99 0.90 -1.49
N PHE A 180 16.27 1.30 -2.52
CA PHE A 180 15.24 0.50 -3.15
C PHE A 180 15.72 -0.04 -4.50
N GLU A 181 15.09 -1.10 -4.99
CA GLU A 181 15.06 -1.41 -6.41
C GLU A 181 13.76 -0.81 -6.99
N ALA A 182 13.87 -0.05 -8.06
CA ALA A 182 12.73 0.69 -8.64
C ALA A 182 12.61 0.48 -10.15
N PRO A 183 12.30 -0.75 -10.62
CA PRO A 183 12.20 -1.03 -12.04
C PRO A 183 11.03 -0.25 -12.65
N VAL A 184 11.31 0.47 -13.74
CA VAL A 184 10.29 1.11 -14.57
C VAL A 184 9.71 0.06 -15.51
N VAL A 185 8.39 -0.15 -15.43
CA VAL A 185 7.68 -1.20 -16.18
C VAL A 185 6.56 -0.62 -17.04
N GLU A 186 6.33 -1.22 -18.21
CA GLU A 186 5.30 -0.77 -19.15
C GLU A 186 3.88 -1.03 -18.63
N ASP A 187 3.66 -2.09 -17.86
CA ASP A 187 2.36 -2.44 -17.26
C ASP A 187 2.52 -2.67 -15.75
N VAL A 188 2.50 -1.58 -15.00
CA VAL A 188 2.60 -1.62 -13.53
C VAL A 188 1.36 -2.24 -12.90
N MET A 189 0.18 -2.09 -13.53
CA MET A 189 -1.06 -2.65 -12.98
C MET A 189 -1.03 -4.17 -12.98
N ARG A 190 -0.36 -4.80 -13.96
CA ARG A 190 -0.12 -6.24 -14.00
C ARG A 190 0.60 -6.74 -12.72
N TRP A 191 1.58 -5.99 -12.23
CA TRP A 191 2.29 -6.27 -10.98
C TRP A 191 1.41 -6.01 -9.75
N LYS A 192 0.61 -4.96 -9.77
CA LYS A 192 -0.32 -4.64 -8.67
C LYS A 192 -1.42 -5.68 -8.52
N TYR A 193 -2.00 -6.18 -9.61
CA TYR A 193 -2.97 -7.28 -9.57
C TYR A 193 -2.34 -8.59 -9.09
N ALA A 194 -1.11 -8.89 -9.48
CA ALA A 194 -0.39 -10.04 -8.97
C ALA A 194 -0.17 -9.95 -7.46
N LYS A 195 0.25 -8.77 -6.96
CA LYS A 195 0.42 -8.53 -5.53
C LYS A 195 -0.91 -8.55 -4.76
N LEU A 196 -2.02 -8.09 -5.37
CA LEU A 196 -3.35 -8.17 -4.79
C LEU A 196 -3.71 -9.61 -4.41
N LEU A 197 -3.42 -10.59 -5.27
CA LEU A 197 -3.65 -12.01 -4.97
C LEU A 197 -2.91 -12.45 -3.69
N GLY A 198 -1.68 -11.99 -3.46
CA GLY A 198 -0.96 -12.22 -2.20
C GLY A 198 -1.59 -11.52 -1.01
N ASN A 199 -2.13 -10.31 -1.19
CA ASN A 199 -2.76 -9.52 -0.13
C ASN A 199 -4.13 -10.07 0.33
N LEU A 200 -4.75 -11.02 -0.40
CA LEU A 200 -6.01 -11.66 0.03
C LEU A 200 -5.87 -12.38 1.38
N GLY A 201 -4.66 -12.82 1.74
CA GLY A 201 -4.37 -13.40 3.05
C GLY A 201 -4.31 -12.39 4.21
N ASN A 202 -4.31 -11.09 3.94
CA ASN A 202 -4.23 -10.07 5.00
C ASN A 202 -5.44 -10.13 5.94
N ALA A 203 -6.64 -10.41 5.43
CA ALA A 203 -7.84 -10.59 6.22
C ALA A 203 -7.76 -11.83 7.13
N VAL A 204 -7.23 -12.95 6.62
CA VAL A 204 -7.00 -14.17 7.40
C VAL A 204 -6.07 -13.86 8.57
N GLN A 205 -4.93 -13.23 8.30
CA GLN A 205 -3.95 -12.90 9.35
C GLN A 205 -4.51 -11.90 10.38
N ALA A 206 -5.29 -10.92 9.93
CA ALA A 206 -5.89 -9.92 10.80
C ALA A 206 -6.89 -10.56 11.78
N THR A 207 -7.75 -11.47 11.32
CA THR A 207 -8.80 -12.08 12.14
C THR A 207 -8.31 -13.24 12.99
N THR A 208 -7.34 -14.05 12.49
CA THR A 208 -6.89 -15.28 13.15
C THR A 208 -5.46 -15.22 13.71
N GLY A 209 -4.80 -14.05 13.66
CA GLY A 209 -3.43 -13.85 14.15
C GLY A 209 -2.35 -14.15 13.11
N PRO A 210 -1.10 -13.72 13.37
CA PRO A 210 0.00 -13.81 12.42
C PRO A 210 0.68 -15.18 12.38
N GLU A 211 0.39 -16.07 13.34
CA GLU A 211 1.07 -17.36 13.45
C GLU A 211 0.75 -18.25 12.23
N PRO A 212 1.75 -18.93 11.62
CA PRO A 212 1.52 -19.87 10.53
C PRO A 212 0.61 -21.03 10.96
N HIS A 213 -0.31 -21.40 10.07
CA HIS A 213 -1.19 -22.55 10.27
C HIS A 213 -1.60 -23.14 8.92
N PRO A 214 -1.64 -24.48 8.73
CA PRO A 214 -2.02 -25.09 7.43
C PRO A 214 -3.39 -24.62 6.92
N ALA A 215 -4.40 -24.50 7.79
CA ALA A 215 -5.73 -24.03 7.40
C ALA A 215 -5.73 -22.57 6.89
N LYS A 216 -4.87 -21.70 7.42
CA LYS A 216 -4.71 -20.33 6.90
C LYS A 216 -4.16 -20.33 5.47
N ALA A 217 -3.15 -21.17 5.22
CA ALA A 217 -2.61 -21.36 3.87
C ALA A 217 -3.69 -21.90 2.90
N ALA A 218 -4.50 -22.86 3.34
CA ALA A 218 -5.60 -23.40 2.55
C ALA A 218 -6.67 -22.34 2.24
N LEU A 219 -7.06 -21.51 3.20
CA LEU A 219 -7.98 -20.37 2.97
C LEU A 219 -7.42 -19.38 1.97
N LEU A 220 -6.13 -19.03 2.10
CA LEU A 220 -5.47 -18.13 1.14
C LEU A 220 -5.49 -18.72 -0.27
N LEU A 221 -5.15 -19.99 -0.43
CA LEU A 221 -5.19 -20.66 -1.74
C LEU A 221 -6.60 -20.65 -2.37
N ARG A 222 -7.65 -20.85 -1.56
CA ARG A 222 -9.04 -20.76 -2.02
C ARG A 222 -9.37 -19.34 -2.48
N ALA A 223 -9.06 -18.32 -1.67
CA ALA A 223 -9.27 -16.92 -2.03
C ALA A 223 -8.50 -16.53 -3.31
N GLN A 224 -7.28 -17.01 -3.48
CA GLN A 224 -6.48 -16.80 -4.69
C GLN A 224 -7.08 -17.48 -5.92
N ARG A 225 -7.65 -18.70 -5.80
CA ARG A 225 -8.34 -19.36 -6.92
C ARG A 225 -9.52 -18.53 -7.41
N GLU A 226 -10.36 -18.04 -6.50
CA GLU A 226 -11.45 -17.12 -6.84
C GLU A 226 -10.91 -15.83 -7.49
N GLY A 227 -9.85 -15.25 -6.91
CA GLY A 227 -9.21 -14.04 -7.45
C GLY A 227 -8.69 -14.25 -8.87
N ARG A 228 -7.96 -15.35 -9.14
CA ARG A 228 -7.48 -15.67 -10.49
C ARG A 228 -8.64 -15.88 -11.48
N ALA A 229 -9.69 -16.57 -11.06
CA ALA A 229 -10.87 -16.78 -11.90
C ALA A 229 -11.56 -15.45 -12.25
N ALA A 230 -11.71 -14.56 -11.27
CA ALA A 230 -12.30 -13.23 -11.48
C ALA A 230 -11.43 -12.36 -12.42
N LEU A 231 -10.09 -12.38 -12.25
CA LEU A 231 -9.16 -11.67 -13.14
C LEU A 231 -9.22 -12.19 -14.57
N VAL A 232 -9.25 -13.51 -14.76
CA VAL A 232 -9.38 -14.13 -16.09
C VAL A 232 -10.69 -13.74 -16.75
N ALA A 233 -11.82 -13.81 -16.02
CA ALA A 233 -13.13 -13.43 -16.54
C ALA A 233 -13.22 -11.93 -16.89
N ALA A 234 -12.48 -11.09 -16.16
CA ALA A 234 -12.37 -9.66 -16.41
C ALA A 234 -11.38 -9.31 -17.54
N GLY A 235 -10.63 -10.28 -18.07
CA GLY A 235 -9.56 -10.02 -19.04
C GLY A 235 -8.37 -9.25 -18.49
N ILE A 236 -8.14 -9.33 -17.17
CA ILE A 236 -7.07 -8.60 -16.48
C ILE A 236 -5.81 -9.47 -16.38
N ALA A 237 -4.74 -9.03 -17.00
CA ALA A 237 -3.43 -9.66 -16.90
C ALA A 237 -2.77 -9.42 -15.53
N HIS A 238 -2.02 -10.39 -15.04
CA HIS A 238 -1.20 -10.26 -13.84
C HIS A 238 0.14 -10.98 -14.00
N ALA A 239 1.16 -10.55 -13.28
CA ALA A 239 2.45 -11.22 -13.27
C ALA A 239 2.32 -12.61 -12.63
N SER A 240 3.03 -13.59 -13.17
CA SER A 240 3.00 -14.96 -12.64
C SER A 240 3.68 -15.05 -11.25
N ASP A 241 3.46 -16.16 -10.56
CA ASP A 241 4.11 -16.39 -9.27
C ASP A 241 5.63 -16.52 -9.44
N GLU A 242 6.09 -17.10 -10.56
CA GLU A 242 7.50 -17.22 -10.93
C GLU A 242 8.13 -15.86 -11.19
N GLU A 243 7.45 -14.97 -11.94
CA GLU A 243 7.93 -13.59 -12.18
C GLU A 243 8.04 -12.82 -10.88
N GLN A 244 7.03 -12.92 -9.99
CA GLN A 244 7.06 -12.28 -8.69
C GLN A 244 8.16 -12.85 -7.78
N ALA A 245 8.40 -14.17 -7.81
CA ALA A 245 9.46 -14.81 -7.06
C ALA A 245 10.84 -14.33 -7.56
N ALA A 246 11.05 -14.39 -8.88
CA ALA A 246 12.30 -13.94 -9.50
C ALA A 246 12.62 -12.46 -9.24
N ALA A 247 11.59 -11.59 -9.24
CA ALA A 247 11.77 -10.16 -8.94
C ALA A 247 12.24 -9.91 -7.50
N ARG A 248 11.89 -10.78 -6.55
CA ARG A 248 12.19 -10.62 -5.12
C ARG A 248 13.38 -11.44 -4.62
N ASP A 249 13.83 -12.41 -5.40
CA ASP A 249 14.80 -13.43 -4.99
C ASP A 249 16.06 -12.84 -4.36
N GLY A 250 16.28 -13.16 -3.08
CA GLY A 250 17.41 -12.67 -2.28
C GLY A 250 17.48 -11.16 -2.05
N LYS A 251 16.47 -10.38 -2.44
CA LYS A 251 16.52 -8.90 -2.43
C LYS A 251 15.83 -8.24 -1.24
N VAL A 252 14.75 -8.83 -0.73
CA VAL A 252 13.93 -8.24 0.36
C VAL A 252 13.63 -9.28 1.42
N GLU A 253 14.66 -9.73 2.09
CA GLU A 253 14.57 -10.73 3.16
C GLU A 253 14.27 -10.05 4.49
N GLN A 254 13.23 -10.53 5.17
CA GLN A 254 12.91 -10.06 6.53
C GLN A 254 13.65 -10.89 7.58
N PRO A 255 14.15 -10.26 8.65
CA PRO A 255 14.69 -11.01 9.78
C PRO A 255 13.58 -11.82 10.46
N PRO A 256 13.94 -12.94 11.12
CA PRO A 256 12.98 -13.74 11.88
C PRO A 256 12.35 -12.91 13.01
N GLY A 257 11.07 -13.19 13.32
CA GLY A 257 10.35 -12.56 14.41
C GLY A 257 9.54 -11.30 14.04
N VAL A 258 9.69 -10.74 12.86
CA VAL A 258 8.80 -9.67 12.37
C VAL A 258 7.44 -10.26 12.03
N ARG A 259 6.38 -9.82 12.69
CA ARG A 259 5.05 -10.39 12.59
C ARG A 259 4.00 -9.31 12.33
N GLY A 260 2.92 -9.69 11.63
CA GLY A 260 1.76 -8.84 11.42
C GLY A 260 1.84 -7.98 10.15
N GLY A 261 1.03 -8.34 9.16
CA GLY A 261 0.83 -7.57 7.93
C GLY A 261 0.07 -6.25 8.18
N SER A 262 -0.14 -5.46 7.12
CA SER A 262 -0.73 -4.13 7.22
C SER A 262 -2.13 -4.10 7.82
N SER A 263 -2.95 -5.11 7.54
CA SER A 263 -4.31 -5.23 8.10
C SER A 263 -4.28 -5.58 9.60
N TRP A 264 -3.39 -6.50 10.01
CA TRP A 264 -3.15 -6.80 11.41
C TRP A 264 -2.70 -5.56 12.20
N GLN A 265 -1.77 -4.76 11.64
CA GLN A 265 -1.30 -3.52 12.25
C GLN A 265 -2.43 -2.48 12.41
N SER A 266 -3.37 -2.42 11.45
CA SER A 266 -4.53 -1.53 11.54
C SER A 266 -5.47 -1.90 12.69
N LEU A 267 -5.77 -3.19 12.87
CA LEU A 267 -6.55 -3.67 14.02
C LEU A 267 -5.81 -3.45 15.33
N HIS A 268 -4.51 -3.75 15.38
CA HIS A 268 -3.69 -3.56 16.58
C HIS A 268 -3.68 -2.11 17.08
N ARG A 269 -3.68 -1.15 16.15
CA ARG A 269 -3.75 0.28 16.47
C ARG A 269 -5.17 0.79 16.76
N GLY A 270 -6.20 -0.03 16.61
CA GLY A 270 -7.58 0.36 16.83
C GLY A 270 -8.06 1.46 15.88
N THR A 271 -7.64 1.43 14.60
CA THR A 271 -7.98 2.49 13.64
C THR A 271 -9.45 2.52 13.21
N GLY A 272 -10.27 1.56 13.64
CA GLY A 272 -11.68 1.44 13.28
C GLY A 272 -11.97 1.11 11.81
N SER A 273 -10.94 0.95 10.99
CA SER A 273 -11.06 0.63 9.57
C SER A 273 -9.90 -0.22 9.06
N ILE A 274 -10.17 -0.97 7.99
CA ILE A 274 -9.22 -1.90 7.35
C ILE A 274 -9.43 -1.87 5.83
N GLU A 275 -8.41 -2.22 5.05
CA GLU A 275 -8.50 -2.18 3.59
C GLU A 275 -9.16 -3.42 2.95
N ALA A 276 -9.91 -4.22 3.73
CA ALA A 276 -10.52 -5.46 3.23
C ALA A 276 -11.48 -5.24 2.05
N ASP A 277 -12.19 -4.10 1.99
CA ASP A 277 -13.07 -3.75 0.88
C ASP A 277 -12.32 -3.47 -0.44
N TYR A 278 -11.03 -3.10 -0.36
CA TYR A 278 -10.18 -2.80 -1.50
C TYR A 278 -9.17 -3.92 -1.81
N LEU A 279 -9.15 -4.99 -1.01
CA LEU A 279 -8.35 -6.19 -1.23
C LEU A 279 -9.27 -7.36 -1.59
N ASN A 280 -9.80 -8.10 -0.63
CA ASN A 280 -10.76 -9.17 -0.92
C ASN A 280 -12.02 -8.63 -1.61
N GLY A 281 -12.46 -7.40 -1.25
CA GLY A 281 -13.61 -6.75 -1.86
C GLY A 281 -13.42 -6.37 -3.33
N GLU A 282 -12.19 -6.12 -3.80
CA GLU A 282 -11.92 -5.95 -5.23
C GLU A 282 -12.19 -7.24 -6.01
N ILE A 283 -11.80 -8.39 -5.44
CA ILE A 283 -12.12 -9.70 -6.05
C ILE A 283 -13.62 -9.94 -6.05
N SER A 284 -14.31 -9.62 -4.95
CA SER A 284 -15.77 -9.69 -4.88
C SER A 284 -16.47 -8.80 -5.93
N LEU A 285 -15.95 -7.59 -6.13
CA LEU A 285 -16.44 -6.66 -7.15
C LEU A 285 -16.29 -7.25 -8.56
N LEU A 286 -15.09 -7.71 -8.90
CA LEU A 286 -14.81 -8.32 -10.20
C LEU A 286 -15.67 -9.58 -10.40
N GLY A 287 -15.81 -10.41 -9.37
CA GLY A 287 -16.66 -11.58 -9.40
C GLY A 287 -18.11 -11.24 -9.76
N ARG A 288 -18.69 -10.23 -9.12
CA ARG A 288 -20.08 -9.78 -9.41
C ARG A 288 -20.22 -9.20 -10.80
N LEU A 289 -19.25 -8.43 -11.27
CA LEU A 289 -19.28 -7.81 -12.60
C LEU A 289 -19.14 -8.84 -13.73
N HIS A 290 -18.45 -9.94 -13.49
CA HIS A 290 -18.11 -10.93 -14.52
C HIS A 290 -18.73 -12.32 -14.26
N GLY A 291 -19.65 -12.45 -13.28
CA GLY A 291 -20.40 -13.68 -13.02
C GLY A 291 -19.55 -14.81 -12.43
N VAL A 292 -18.48 -14.48 -11.70
CA VAL A 292 -17.62 -15.45 -11.00
C VAL A 292 -17.93 -15.45 -9.51
N PRO A 293 -18.35 -16.59 -8.92
CA PRO A 293 -18.57 -16.68 -7.48
C PRO A 293 -17.28 -16.47 -6.68
N THR A 294 -17.38 -15.67 -5.59
CA THR A 294 -16.24 -15.35 -4.73
C THR A 294 -16.58 -15.48 -3.23
N PRO A 295 -17.23 -16.59 -2.80
CA PRO A 295 -17.74 -16.73 -1.43
C PRO A 295 -16.65 -16.66 -0.36
N VAL A 296 -15.43 -17.17 -0.62
CA VAL A 296 -14.33 -17.10 0.32
C VAL A 296 -13.86 -15.65 0.50
N ASN A 297 -13.66 -14.90 -0.59
CA ASN A 297 -13.27 -13.50 -0.50
C ASN A 297 -14.36 -12.64 0.17
N ASP A 298 -15.62 -12.87 -0.11
CA ASP A 298 -16.74 -12.20 0.57
C ASP A 298 -16.73 -12.47 2.08
N THR A 299 -16.49 -13.71 2.50
CA THR A 299 -16.39 -14.10 3.92
C THR A 299 -15.21 -13.42 4.60
N LEU A 300 -14.02 -13.49 4.00
CA LEU A 300 -12.81 -12.86 4.54
C LEU A 300 -12.95 -11.35 4.68
N ARG A 301 -13.51 -10.69 3.66
CA ARG A 301 -13.82 -9.27 3.68
C ARG A 301 -14.77 -8.91 4.81
N HIS A 302 -15.86 -9.68 4.93
CA HIS A 302 -16.89 -9.43 5.95
C HIS A 302 -16.35 -9.59 7.36
N ALA A 303 -15.66 -10.69 7.65
CA ALA A 303 -15.04 -10.95 8.94
C ALA A 303 -14.05 -9.83 9.33
N ALA A 304 -13.13 -9.45 8.43
CA ALA A 304 -12.16 -8.39 8.69
C ALA A 304 -12.81 -7.03 8.97
N ASN A 305 -13.89 -6.68 8.26
CA ASN A 305 -14.65 -5.45 8.49
C ASN A 305 -15.41 -5.44 9.83
N ILE A 306 -15.94 -6.59 10.27
CA ILE A 306 -16.53 -6.73 11.62
C ILE A 306 -15.46 -6.43 12.68
N PHE A 307 -14.29 -7.07 12.57
CA PHE A 307 -13.20 -6.84 13.51
C PHE A 307 -12.83 -5.36 13.64
N ALA A 308 -12.74 -4.66 12.50
CA ALA A 308 -12.41 -3.25 12.51
C ALA A 308 -13.49 -2.38 13.15
N ARG A 309 -14.77 -2.59 12.78
CA ARG A 309 -15.90 -1.79 13.30
C ARG A 309 -16.14 -2.01 14.79
N GLU A 310 -16.01 -3.25 15.25
CA GLU A 310 -16.29 -3.62 16.64
C GLU A 310 -15.05 -3.47 17.53
N GLY A 311 -13.92 -3.07 16.97
CA GLY A 311 -12.66 -2.91 17.73
C GLY A 311 -12.13 -4.23 18.29
N LEU A 312 -12.40 -5.36 17.62
CA LEU A 312 -11.94 -6.65 18.07
C LEU A 312 -10.41 -6.75 17.91
N PRO A 313 -9.71 -7.34 18.88
CA PRO A 313 -8.27 -7.49 18.76
C PRO A 313 -7.90 -8.46 17.63
N PRO A 314 -6.76 -8.24 16.93
CA PRO A 314 -6.31 -9.16 15.90
C PRO A 314 -6.07 -10.55 16.50
N GLY A 315 -6.53 -11.59 15.78
CA GLY A 315 -6.40 -12.98 16.21
C GLY A 315 -7.49 -13.48 17.18
N ALA A 316 -8.57 -12.73 17.40
CA ALA A 316 -9.64 -13.13 18.30
C ALA A 316 -10.59 -14.21 17.73
N MET A 317 -10.43 -14.60 16.45
CA MET A 317 -11.18 -15.69 15.82
C MET A 317 -10.29 -16.90 15.61
N SER A 318 -10.81 -18.11 15.82
CA SER A 318 -10.08 -19.33 15.44
C SER A 318 -10.06 -19.48 13.90
N VAL A 319 -9.04 -20.15 13.37
CA VAL A 319 -8.99 -20.42 11.94
C VAL A 319 -10.05 -21.43 11.52
N GLU A 320 -10.45 -22.31 12.44
CA GLU A 320 -11.53 -23.30 12.27
C GLU A 320 -12.86 -22.60 12.05
N ASP A 321 -13.20 -21.61 12.89
CA ASP A 321 -14.45 -20.82 12.75
C ASP A 321 -14.46 -20.04 11.41
N LEU A 322 -13.34 -19.40 11.07
CA LEU A 322 -13.24 -18.68 9.79
C LEU A 322 -13.39 -19.63 8.60
N THR A 323 -12.82 -20.84 8.70
CA THR A 323 -12.95 -21.87 7.66
C THR A 323 -14.38 -22.35 7.53
N ALA A 324 -15.06 -22.63 8.66
CA ALA A 324 -16.46 -23.05 8.66
C ALA A 324 -17.37 -22.01 8.00
N LEU A 325 -17.18 -20.70 8.30
CA LEU A 325 -17.91 -19.61 7.64
C LEU A 325 -17.70 -19.60 6.11
N ALA A 326 -16.45 -19.81 5.67
CA ALA A 326 -16.11 -19.86 4.25
C ALA A 326 -16.70 -21.11 3.54
N ASP A 327 -16.78 -22.23 4.25
CA ASP A 327 -17.38 -23.47 3.74
C ASP A 327 -18.91 -23.33 3.59
N GLU A 328 -19.58 -22.78 4.61
CA GLU A 328 -21.01 -22.47 4.53
C GLU A 328 -21.33 -21.51 3.38
N ALA A 329 -20.54 -20.45 3.21
CA ALA A 329 -20.72 -19.52 2.11
C ALA A 329 -20.55 -20.20 0.74
N SER A 330 -19.53 -21.07 0.63
CA SER A 330 -19.25 -21.82 -0.61
C SER A 330 -20.33 -22.86 -0.96
N ALA A 331 -21.00 -23.43 0.04
CA ALA A 331 -22.07 -24.40 -0.17
C ALA A 331 -23.39 -23.79 -0.67
N ARG A 332 -23.53 -22.46 -0.62
CA ARG A 332 -24.74 -21.71 -1.06
C ARG A 332 -24.69 -21.24 -2.51
N VAL A 333 -23.56 -21.43 -3.17
CA VAL A 333 -23.25 -20.99 -4.54
C VAL A 333 -23.09 -22.18 -5.46
#